data_f789e251f659d2199fa3ecdcc5f338a8
#
_entry.id   f789e251f659d2199fa3ecdcc5f338a8
#
_cell.length_a   1.000
_cell.length_b   1.000
_cell.length_c   1.000
_cell.angle_alpha   90.00
_cell.angle_beta   90.00
_cell.angle_gamma   90.00
#
_symmetry.space_group_name_H-M   'P 1'
#
loop_
_entity.id
_entity.type
_entity.pdbx_description
1 polymer ?
#
loop_
_entity_poly.entity_id
_entity_poly.type
_entity_poly.pdbx_seq_one_letter_code
_entity_poly.pdbx_strand_id
1 'polypeptide(L)'
;LENGDLSEDARAKFCGRLESEGEDKKKECARRIIQIVDQAETDKKMDFIINATFSFANYYIDKTTYFRICNAVNNSLQEDLEFLQMNFSEENELPYSDEVQGLINQGLMEKEGPQWQSFDEQSEASKPYKFTLLAKYVDKYALSNSDFERYPDLIRGGSTGGQTNCR
;
A
#
# COMPACT_ATOMS: atom_id res chain seq x y z
N LEU A 1 12.54 -8.14 17.83
CA LEU A 1 11.82 -7.42 16.78
C LEU A 1 12.76 -6.33 16.29
N GLU A 2 13.51 -6.61 15.24
CA GLU A 2 14.36 -5.63 14.58
C GLU A 2 13.46 -4.72 13.76
N ASN A 3 13.52 -3.42 14.06
CA ASN A 3 12.81 -2.36 13.35
C ASN A 3 13.04 -2.52 11.85
N GLY A 4 11.93 -2.53 11.08
CA GLY A 4 11.94 -2.60 9.62
C GLY A 4 12.51 -1.33 8.98
N ASP A 5 13.79 -1.13 9.15
CA ASP A 5 14.52 -0.04 8.50
C ASP A 5 14.70 -0.37 7.02
N LEU A 6 14.26 0.53 6.14
CA LEU A 6 14.58 0.48 4.72
C LEU A 6 16.08 0.35 4.53
N SER A 7 16.53 -0.59 3.70
CA SER A 7 17.94 -0.74 3.38
C SER A 7 18.52 0.56 2.80
N GLU A 8 19.84 0.77 2.97
CA GLU A 8 20.52 1.97 2.45
C GLU A 8 20.31 2.16 0.94
N ASP A 9 20.29 1.06 0.18
CA ASP A 9 20.00 1.05 -1.26
C ASP A 9 18.57 1.50 -1.58
N ALA A 10 17.57 1.03 -0.82
CA ALA A 10 16.19 1.45 -0.99
C ALA A 10 16.00 2.93 -0.65
N ARG A 11 16.69 3.43 0.39
CA ARG A 11 16.71 4.86 0.74
C ARG A 11 17.35 5.70 -0.37
N ALA A 12 18.48 5.26 -0.92
CA ALA A 12 19.17 5.96 -2.01
C ALA A 12 18.30 6.02 -3.27
N LYS A 13 17.67 4.92 -3.67
CA LYS A 13 16.72 4.87 -4.80
C LYS A 13 15.52 5.79 -4.57
N PHE A 14 14.96 5.78 -3.38
CA PHE A 14 13.84 6.63 -3.01
C PHE A 14 14.22 8.12 -3.09
N CYS A 15 15.35 8.50 -2.51
CA CYS A 15 15.87 9.88 -2.58
C CYS A 15 16.15 10.30 -4.04
N GLY A 16 16.81 9.46 -4.83
CA GLY A 16 17.10 9.74 -6.24
C GLY A 16 15.83 9.94 -7.07
N ARG A 17 14.77 9.22 -6.76
CA ARG A 17 13.48 9.38 -7.42
C ARG A 17 12.80 10.71 -7.08
N LEU A 18 12.93 11.18 -5.84
CA LEU A 18 12.42 12.49 -5.43
C LEU A 18 13.24 13.63 -6.03
N GLU A 19 14.55 13.45 -6.20
CA GLU A 19 15.47 14.47 -6.73
C GLU A 19 15.20 14.82 -8.20
N SER A 20 14.66 13.87 -8.97
CA SER A 20 14.32 14.11 -10.38
C SER A 20 13.21 15.13 -10.61
N GLU A 21 12.48 15.56 -9.58
CA GLU A 21 11.31 16.44 -9.70
C GLU A 21 11.58 17.93 -9.43
N GLY A 22 12.80 18.31 -9.02
CA GLY A 22 13.17 19.67 -8.63
C GLY A 22 12.95 19.97 -7.14
N GLU A 23 13.71 20.93 -6.60
CA GLU A 23 13.86 21.20 -5.16
C GLU A 23 12.55 21.49 -4.41
N ASP A 24 11.64 22.30 -5.01
CA ASP A 24 10.39 22.67 -4.33
C ASP A 24 9.43 21.48 -4.21
N LYS A 25 9.32 20.70 -5.28
CA LYS A 25 8.51 19.47 -5.28
C LYS A 25 9.08 18.40 -4.38
N LYS A 26 10.40 18.31 -4.27
CA LYS A 26 11.10 17.42 -3.34
C LYS A 26 10.74 17.74 -1.90
N LYS A 27 10.76 19.03 -1.49
CA LYS A 27 10.39 19.46 -0.14
C LYS A 27 8.93 19.17 0.19
N GLU A 28 8.02 19.42 -0.77
CA GLU A 28 6.60 19.10 -0.61
C GLU A 28 6.38 17.59 -0.46
N CYS A 29 7.03 16.79 -1.29
CA CYS A 29 6.95 15.34 -1.24
C CYS A 29 7.48 14.80 0.10
N ALA A 30 8.63 15.29 0.57
CA ALA A 30 9.21 14.91 1.85
C ALA A 30 8.28 15.23 3.03
N ARG A 31 7.68 16.43 3.06
CA ARG A 31 6.68 16.79 4.08
C ARG A 31 5.49 15.83 4.09
N ARG A 32 4.97 15.51 2.90
CA ARG A 32 3.83 14.60 2.78
C ARG A 32 4.16 13.20 3.25
N ILE A 33 5.37 12.71 2.98
CA ILE A 33 5.83 11.41 3.47
C ILE A 33 5.92 11.40 5.00
N ILE A 34 6.50 12.45 5.59
CA ILE A 34 6.57 12.58 7.04
C ILE A 34 5.17 12.55 7.65
N GLN A 35 4.21 13.31 7.07
CA GLN A 35 2.82 13.28 7.54
C GLN A 35 2.18 11.90 7.45
N ILE A 36 2.44 11.16 6.39
CA ILE A 36 1.94 9.79 6.22
C ILE A 36 2.48 8.87 7.32
N VAL A 37 3.78 8.96 7.60
CA VAL A 37 4.43 8.17 8.65
C VAL A 37 3.90 8.54 10.02
N ASP A 38 3.77 9.83 10.33
CA ASP A 38 3.25 10.32 11.60
C ASP A 38 1.78 9.94 11.84
N GLN A 39 1.02 9.68 10.78
CA GLN A 39 -0.38 9.25 10.85
C GLN A 39 -0.55 7.74 11.00
N ALA A 40 0.50 6.95 10.86
CA ALA A 40 0.42 5.51 11.04
C ALA A 40 0.18 5.17 12.53
N GLU A 41 -1.05 4.76 12.84
CA GLU A 41 -1.51 4.53 14.22
C GLU A 41 -0.97 3.24 14.84
N THR A 42 -0.52 2.29 14.02
CA THR A 42 -0.04 0.97 14.46
C THR A 42 1.23 0.57 13.72
N ASP A 43 2.03 -0.29 14.35
CA ASP A 43 3.24 -0.85 13.73
C ASP A 43 2.91 -1.58 12.43
N LYS A 44 1.76 -2.28 12.39
CA LYS A 44 1.32 -3.01 11.18
C LYS A 44 0.99 -2.07 10.02
N LYS A 45 0.32 -0.94 10.28
CA LYS A 45 0.10 0.08 9.24
C LYS A 45 1.41 0.69 8.76
N MET A 46 2.38 0.86 9.67
CA MET A 46 3.72 1.31 9.31
C MET A 46 4.39 0.32 8.36
N ASP A 47 4.32 -0.98 8.62
CA ASP A 47 4.86 -2.02 7.73
C ASP A 47 4.23 -1.95 6.34
N PHE A 48 2.92 -1.73 6.24
CA PHE A 48 2.24 -1.55 4.96
C PHE A 48 2.72 -0.31 4.20
N ILE A 49 2.96 0.79 4.89
CA ILE A 49 3.52 2.01 4.30
C ILE A 49 4.96 1.78 3.83
N ILE A 50 5.77 1.04 4.59
CA ILE A 50 7.14 0.66 4.21
C ILE A 50 7.12 -0.17 2.93
N ASN A 51 6.23 -1.15 2.81
CA ASN A 51 6.07 -1.97 1.61
C ASN A 51 5.70 -1.11 0.38
N ALA A 52 4.74 -0.20 0.53
CA ALA A 52 4.36 0.73 -0.52
C ALA A 52 5.53 1.66 -0.90
N THR A 53 6.31 2.12 0.08
CA THR A 53 7.50 2.96 -0.13
C THR A 53 8.58 2.21 -0.90
N PHE A 54 8.82 0.95 -0.57
CA PHE A 54 9.72 0.08 -1.31
C PHE A 54 9.26 -0.10 -2.77
N SER A 55 7.97 -0.37 -2.97
CA SER A 55 7.39 -0.51 -4.31
C SER A 55 7.53 0.78 -5.14
N PHE A 56 7.35 1.94 -4.52
CA PHE A 56 7.60 3.22 -5.15
C PHE A 56 9.08 3.42 -5.47
N ALA A 57 10.01 3.14 -4.54
CA ALA A 57 11.46 3.30 -4.73
C ALA A 57 11.98 2.45 -5.91
N ASN A 58 11.43 1.25 -6.10
CA ASN A 58 11.79 0.33 -7.18
C ASN A 58 10.99 0.53 -8.49
N TYR A 59 10.27 1.63 -8.65
CA TYR A 59 9.52 1.98 -9.87
C TYR A 59 8.35 1.03 -10.22
N TYR A 60 7.86 0.20 -9.28
CA TYR A 60 6.68 -0.64 -9.51
C TYR A 60 5.38 0.16 -9.55
N ILE A 61 5.34 1.29 -8.84
CA ILE A 61 4.22 2.22 -8.83
C ILE A 61 4.70 3.66 -9.02
N ASP A 62 3.83 4.50 -9.57
CA ASP A 62 4.09 5.93 -9.68
C ASP A 62 3.79 6.68 -8.36
N LYS A 63 4.19 7.95 -8.28
CA LYS A 63 4.01 8.79 -7.10
C LYS A 63 2.53 8.95 -6.71
N THR A 64 1.65 9.10 -7.69
CA THR A 64 0.22 9.29 -7.43
C THR A 64 -0.39 8.03 -6.82
N THR A 65 -0.06 6.88 -7.37
CA THR A 65 -0.47 5.56 -6.85
C THR A 65 0.08 5.33 -5.45
N TYR A 66 1.37 5.63 -5.21
CA TYR A 66 1.97 5.55 -3.88
C TYR A 66 1.19 6.34 -2.83
N PHE A 67 0.91 7.62 -3.10
CA PHE A 67 0.16 8.43 -2.14
C PHE A 67 -1.29 7.99 -1.95
N ARG A 68 -1.94 7.44 -2.98
CA ARG A 68 -3.28 6.86 -2.85
C ARG A 68 -3.28 5.63 -1.95
N ILE A 69 -2.29 4.74 -2.12
CA ILE A 69 -2.12 3.56 -1.27
C ILE A 69 -1.89 3.98 0.18
N CYS A 70 -0.93 4.88 0.44
CA CYS A 70 -0.63 5.33 1.80
C CYS A 70 -1.83 6.00 2.47
N ASN A 71 -2.59 6.84 1.74
CA ASN A 71 -3.80 7.45 2.28
C ASN A 71 -4.88 6.40 2.58
N ALA A 72 -5.09 5.41 1.72
CA ALA A 72 -6.04 4.34 1.96
C ALA A 72 -5.65 3.53 3.21
N VAL A 73 -4.37 3.19 3.36
CA VAL A 73 -3.85 2.46 4.54
C VAL A 73 -4.07 3.28 5.82
N ASN A 74 -3.71 4.56 5.83
CA ASN A 74 -3.85 5.40 7.03
C ASN A 74 -5.30 5.61 7.45
N ASN A 75 -6.21 5.79 6.49
CA ASN A 75 -7.61 6.09 6.77
C ASN A 75 -8.50 4.86 6.96
N SER A 76 -8.03 3.66 6.68
CA SER A 76 -8.74 2.41 6.97
C SER A 76 -8.50 1.97 8.40
N LEU A 77 -9.47 1.26 9.02
CA LEU A 77 -9.18 0.51 10.23
C LEU A 77 -8.22 -0.65 9.91
N GLN A 78 -7.45 -1.08 10.89
CA GLN A 78 -6.53 -2.20 10.70
C GLN A 78 -7.31 -3.48 10.36
N GLU A 79 -8.45 -3.70 11.00
CA GLU A 79 -9.35 -4.83 10.78
C GLU A 79 -9.88 -4.87 9.34
N ASP A 80 -10.21 -3.71 8.76
CA ASP A 80 -10.65 -3.60 7.36
C ASP A 80 -9.53 -3.98 6.39
N LEU A 81 -8.29 -3.59 6.68
CA LEU A 81 -7.13 -3.97 5.87
C LEU A 81 -6.81 -5.47 5.99
N GLU A 82 -6.96 -6.06 7.17
CA GLU A 82 -6.83 -7.50 7.38
C GLU A 82 -7.94 -8.27 6.64
N PHE A 83 -9.17 -7.77 6.69
CA PHE A 83 -10.27 -8.32 5.92
C PHE A 83 -10.00 -8.25 4.41
N LEU A 84 -9.51 -7.10 3.91
CA LEU A 84 -9.07 -6.96 2.52
C LEU A 84 -8.01 -8.01 2.17
N GLN A 85 -6.95 -8.13 2.96
CA GLN A 85 -5.84 -9.07 2.73
C GLN A 85 -6.31 -10.54 2.66
N MET A 86 -7.28 -10.93 3.50
CA MET A 86 -7.80 -12.30 3.55
C MET A 86 -8.78 -12.61 2.41
N ASN A 87 -9.52 -11.63 1.92
CA ASN A 87 -10.62 -11.84 1.01
C ASN A 87 -10.38 -11.32 -0.40
N PHE A 88 -9.25 -10.61 -0.65
CA PHE A 88 -9.00 -10.03 -1.95
C PHE A 88 -8.95 -11.08 -3.05
N SER A 89 -9.83 -10.92 -4.02
CA SER A 89 -9.80 -11.59 -5.32
C SER A 89 -10.52 -10.70 -6.33
N GLU A 90 -10.01 -10.63 -7.56
CA GLU A 90 -10.63 -9.81 -8.62
C GLU A 90 -12.04 -10.28 -8.97
N GLU A 91 -12.38 -11.53 -8.66
CA GLU A 91 -13.67 -12.15 -8.96
C GLU A 91 -14.59 -12.26 -7.73
N ASN A 92 -14.10 -11.93 -6.53
CA ASN A 92 -14.89 -12.07 -5.32
C ASN A 92 -15.98 -10.99 -5.24
N GLU A 93 -17.18 -11.47 -5.01
CA GLU A 93 -18.35 -10.69 -4.67
C GLU A 93 -18.69 -10.94 -3.21
N LEU A 94 -18.70 -9.90 -2.40
CA LEU A 94 -18.93 -10.02 -0.97
C LEU A 94 -20.28 -9.42 -0.57
N PRO A 95 -20.98 -10.06 0.39
CA PRO A 95 -22.17 -9.47 1.00
C PRO A 95 -21.77 -8.23 1.83
N TYR A 96 -22.75 -7.41 2.17
CA TYR A 96 -22.55 -6.28 3.07
C TYR A 96 -22.07 -6.77 4.46
N SER A 97 -21.07 -6.09 4.99
CA SER A 97 -20.61 -6.19 6.39
C SER A 97 -20.03 -4.81 6.81
N ASP A 98 -19.70 -4.66 8.09
CA ASP A 98 -19.10 -3.44 8.61
C ASP A 98 -17.72 -3.18 7.99
N GLU A 99 -16.92 -4.23 7.77
CA GLU A 99 -15.62 -4.16 7.10
C GLU A 99 -15.79 -3.75 5.63
N VAL A 100 -16.78 -4.33 4.94
CA VAL A 100 -17.12 -3.92 3.55
C VAL A 100 -17.51 -2.44 3.51
N GLN A 101 -18.28 -1.95 4.47
CA GLN A 101 -18.61 -0.53 4.56
C GLN A 101 -17.38 0.34 4.83
N GLY A 102 -16.48 -0.11 5.70
CA GLY A 102 -15.20 0.55 5.94
C GLY A 102 -14.37 0.68 4.66
N LEU A 103 -14.25 -0.42 3.90
CA LEU A 103 -13.53 -0.43 2.62
C LEU A 103 -14.19 0.44 1.54
N ILE A 104 -15.53 0.51 1.50
CA ILE A 104 -16.26 1.41 0.59
C ILE A 104 -15.92 2.87 0.91
N ASN A 105 -15.91 3.26 2.18
CA ASN A 105 -15.63 4.62 2.61
C ASN A 105 -14.22 5.09 2.17
N GLN A 106 -13.29 4.15 1.99
CA GLN A 106 -11.93 4.41 1.51
C GLN A 106 -11.75 4.18 0.00
N GLY A 107 -12.82 3.85 -0.72
CA GLY A 107 -12.78 3.58 -2.16
C GLY A 107 -12.06 2.27 -2.53
N LEU A 108 -11.95 1.35 -1.57
CA LEU A 108 -11.35 0.02 -1.77
C LEU A 108 -12.37 -1.02 -2.25
N MET A 109 -13.64 -0.77 -1.99
CA MET A 109 -14.76 -1.54 -2.55
C MET A 109 -15.82 -0.64 -3.16
N GLU A 110 -16.60 -1.18 -4.07
CA GLU A 110 -17.73 -0.52 -4.71
C GLU A 110 -18.90 -1.47 -4.89
N LYS A 111 -20.12 -0.91 -4.91
CA LYS A 111 -21.33 -1.67 -5.16
C LYS A 111 -21.44 -1.96 -6.66
N GLU A 112 -21.72 -3.20 -7.04
CA GLU A 112 -21.93 -3.53 -8.45
C GLU A 112 -23.27 -3.00 -8.99
N GLY A 113 -23.22 -2.39 -10.15
CA GLY A 113 -24.39 -1.93 -10.90
C GLY A 113 -24.62 -0.41 -10.84
N PRO A 114 -25.44 0.12 -11.76
CA PRO A 114 -25.72 1.54 -11.83
C PRO A 114 -26.52 2.01 -10.61
N GLN A 115 -26.03 3.03 -9.95
CA GLN A 115 -26.63 3.65 -8.73
C GLN A 115 -28.09 4.14 -8.90
N TRP A 116 -28.60 4.18 -10.13
CA TRP A 116 -29.90 4.79 -10.47
C TRP A 116 -31.01 3.80 -10.86
N GLN A 117 -30.81 2.49 -10.66
CA GLN A 117 -31.80 1.46 -11.04
C GLN A 117 -32.66 0.89 -9.92
N SER A 118 -32.59 1.34 -8.70
CA SER A 118 -33.44 0.76 -7.65
C SER A 118 -34.23 1.81 -6.85
N PHE A 119 -35.45 2.08 -7.32
CA PHE A 119 -36.53 2.58 -6.45
C PHE A 119 -37.20 1.44 -5.64
N ASP A 120 -36.72 0.21 -5.72
CA ASP A 120 -37.24 -0.93 -4.99
C ASP A 120 -36.34 -1.22 -3.77
N GLU A 121 -36.76 -0.72 -2.61
CA GLU A 121 -36.07 -0.89 -1.31
C GLU A 121 -35.80 -2.35 -0.94
N GLN A 122 -36.50 -3.31 -1.53
CA GLN A 122 -36.32 -4.76 -1.26
C GLN A 122 -35.14 -5.38 -2.04
N SER A 123 -34.58 -4.72 -3.06
CA SER A 123 -33.48 -5.27 -3.87
C SER A 123 -32.09 -4.79 -3.44
N GLU A 124 -31.98 -3.83 -2.50
CA GLU A 124 -30.68 -3.29 -2.08
C GLU A 124 -29.81 -4.28 -1.31
N ALA A 125 -30.43 -5.17 -0.53
CA ALA A 125 -29.73 -6.15 0.30
C ALA A 125 -29.02 -7.29 -0.47
N SER A 126 -29.26 -7.40 -1.78
CA SER A 126 -28.75 -8.53 -2.58
C SER A 126 -27.68 -8.19 -3.59
N LYS A 127 -27.27 -6.91 -3.73
CA LYS A 127 -26.21 -6.55 -4.68
C LYS A 127 -24.84 -6.77 -4.07
N PRO A 128 -23.98 -7.56 -4.71
CA PRO A 128 -22.64 -7.82 -4.23
C PRO A 128 -21.75 -6.58 -4.32
N TYR A 129 -20.71 -6.56 -3.51
CA TYR A 129 -19.67 -5.55 -3.53
C TYR A 129 -18.40 -6.15 -4.11
N LYS A 130 -17.69 -5.37 -4.92
CA LYS A 130 -16.44 -5.77 -5.58
C LYS A 130 -15.28 -4.89 -5.15
N PHE A 131 -14.10 -5.47 -5.14
CA PHE A 131 -12.86 -4.73 -4.92
C PHE A 131 -12.52 -3.82 -6.10
N THR A 132 -12.10 -2.60 -5.79
CA THR A 132 -11.68 -1.61 -6.79
C THR A 132 -10.25 -1.85 -7.27
N LEU A 133 -9.85 -1.15 -8.32
CA LEU A 133 -8.44 -1.13 -8.74
C LEU A 133 -7.51 -0.61 -7.64
N LEU A 134 -7.97 0.32 -6.80
CA LEU A 134 -7.19 0.79 -5.65
C LEU A 134 -6.95 -0.34 -4.64
N ALA A 135 -7.98 -1.16 -4.35
CA ALA A 135 -7.83 -2.32 -3.48
C ALA A 135 -6.78 -3.31 -4.01
N LYS A 136 -6.76 -3.56 -5.33
CA LYS A 136 -5.73 -4.37 -5.98
C LYS A 136 -4.33 -3.82 -5.75
N TYR A 137 -4.16 -2.51 -5.83
CA TYR A 137 -2.87 -1.89 -5.60
C TYR A 137 -2.48 -1.93 -4.11
N VAL A 138 -3.43 -1.70 -3.19
CA VAL A 138 -3.19 -1.81 -1.75
C VAL A 138 -2.80 -3.24 -1.39
N ASP A 139 -3.56 -4.24 -1.82
CA ASP A 139 -3.23 -5.65 -1.59
C ASP A 139 -1.83 -6.00 -2.09
N LYS A 140 -1.56 -5.71 -3.38
CA LYS A 140 -0.31 -6.10 -4.04
C LYS A 140 0.93 -5.40 -3.50
N TYR A 141 0.84 -4.08 -3.22
CA TYR A 141 2.01 -3.23 -2.98
C TYR A 141 2.17 -2.77 -1.53
N ALA A 142 1.15 -2.99 -0.68
CA ALA A 142 1.22 -2.67 0.73
C ALA A 142 1.01 -3.90 1.63
N LEU A 143 -0.06 -4.68 1.42
CA LEU A 143 -0.43 -5.77 2.32
C LEU A 143 0.33 -7.07 2.05
N SER A 144 0.65 -7.36 0.78
CA SER A 144 1.35 -8.59 0.41
C SER A 144 2.85 -8.46 0.60
N ASN A 145 3.42 -9.32 1.44
CA ASN A 145 4.87 -9.44 1.62
C ASN A 145 5.59 -10.14 0.46
N SER A 146 4.90 -10.42 -0.66
CA SER A 146 5.39 -11.30 -1.72
C SER A 146 6.69 -10.85 -2.39
N ASP A 147 6.98 -9.54 -2.38
CA ASP A 147 8.22 -9.02 -2.99
C ASP A 147 9.40 -9.00 -2.00
N PHE A 148 9.14 -8.96 -0.68
CA PHE A 148 10.18 -9.11 0.34
C PHE A 148 10.73 -10.54 0.39
N GLU A 149 9.90 -11.55 0.15
CA GLU A 149 10.36 -12.95 0.07
C GLU A 149 11.16 -13.24 -1.22
N ARG A 150 10.89 -12.51 -2.32
CA ARG A 150 11.60 -12.67 -3.59
C ARG A 150 13.00 -12.05 -3.61
N TYR A 151 13.27 -11.07 -2.73
CA TYR A 151 14.56 -10.37 -2.69
C TYR A 151 15.11 -10.28 -1.26
N PRO A 152 15.38 -11.42 -0.58
CA PRO A 152 15.91 -11.44 0.78
C PRO A 152 17.28 -10.73 0.88
N ASP A 153 18.02 -10.66 -0.21
CA ASP A 153 19.34 -10.01 -0.26
C ASP A 153 19.27 -8.48 -0.24
N LEU A 154 18.12 -7.88 -0.55
CA LEU A 154 17.92 -6.43 -0.48
C LEU A 154 17.58 -5.93 0.95
N ILE A 155 17.13 -6.83 1.82
CA ILE A 155 16.81 -6.54 3.23
C ILE A 155 18.03 -6.79 4.12
N ARG A 156 18.85 -7.80 3.78
CA ARG A 156 20.10 -8.07 4.46
C ARG A 156 21.21 -7.30 3.75
N GLY A 157 21.57 -6.14 4.27
CA GLY A 157 22.73 -5.36 3.81
C GLY A 157 23.90 -6.29 3.59
N GLY A 158 24.32 -6.43 2.32
CA GLY A 158 25.34 -7.37 1.88
C GLY A 158 26.66 -7.16 2.61
N SER A 159 26.92 -7.93 3.64
CA SER A 159 28.24 -8.16 4.18
C SER A 159 28.92 -9.24 3.34
N THR A 160 29.29 -8.90 2.12
CA THR A 160 30.30 -9.66 1.38
C THR A 160 31.61 -8.89 1.48
N GLY A 161 32.40 -9.26 2.50
CA GLY A 161 33.78 -8.85 2.62
C GLY A 161 34.57 -9.29 1.38
N GLY A 162 34.85 -8.34 0.51
CA GLY A 162 35.84 -8.50 -0.54
C GLY A 162 37.23 -8.58 0.06
N GLN A 163 37.75 -9.78 0.25
CA GLN A 163 39.18 -9.99 0.43
C GLN A 163 39.87 -9.70 -0.90
N THR A 164 40.38 -8.50 -1.07
CA THR A 164 41.38 -8.21 -2.09
C THR A 164 42.73 -8.73 -1.61
N ASN A 165 43.11 -9.93 -2.08
CA ASN A 165 44.47 -10.37 -2.02
C ASN A 165 45.28 -9.60 -3.09
N CYS A 166 46.08 -8.62 -2.66
CA CYS A 166 47.22 -8.11 -3.42
C CYS A 166 48.39 -9.04 -3.27
N ARG A 167 48.85 -9.58 -4.35
CA ARG A 167 50.22 -10.04 -4.57
C ARG A 167 50.85 -9.21 -5.67
#